data_da8b8d799036877a67d6c94ed2dc55ec
#
_entry.id   da8b8d799036877a67d6c94ed2dc55ec
#
_cell.length_a   1.000
_cell.length_b   1.000
_cell.length_c   1.000
_cell.angle_alpha   90.00
_cell.angle_beta   90.00
_cell.angle_gamma   90.00
#
_symmetry.space_group_name_H-M   'P 1'
#
loop_
_entity.id
_entity.type
_entity.pdbx_description
1 polymer ?
#
loop_
_entity_poly.entity_id
_entity_poly.type
_entity_poly.pdbx_seq_one_letter_code
_entity_poly.pdbx_strand_id
1 'polypeptide(L)'
;MSKTWILGPCSIENADLFIGTLAKINEVMKSTDDWYMKASFDKANRTSLHGGRGPGLDESISIWKDARAQFPNVKFITDVHECWQVEKLAGVVDVIQIPAFLCRQTDLIVETAKHFDKINVKKGQWLGPNNLIKSVDKIKETNPNCEAWICDRGTNFGYHDLFVNFGIVDELKEHYDKVILDCTHSIQRSRAVYGTQGDRKLAERYFLTADLFNYDGVFAEVHPDPKNSVSDADCQLNLLDLDRLVNKAKTIGKIK
;
A
#
# COMPACT_ATOMS: atom_id res chain seq x y z
N MET A 1 -15.02 12.87 5.53
CA MET A 1 -14.47 12.36 4.26
C MET A 1 -14.65 10.85 4.21
N SER A 2 -14.79 10.25 3.03
CA SER A 2 -14.86 8.79 2.92
C SER A 2 -13.47 8.21 3.18
N LYS A 3 -13.40 7.08 3.88
CA LYS A 3 -12.16 6.37 4.17
C LYS A 3 -11.56 5.78 2.89
N THR A 4 -10.25 5.95 2.69
CA THR A 4 -9.52 5.33 1.59
C THR A 4 -9.08 3.91 1.96
N TRP A 5 -9.33 2.95 1.08
CA TRP A 5 -8.95 1.56 1.28
C TRP A 5 -7.98 1.13 0.18
N ILE A 6 -6.77 0.73 0.55
CA ILE A 6 -5.78 0.16 -0.36
C ILE A 6 -5.62 -1.31 0.00
N LEU A 7 -6.17 -2.19 -0.83
CA LEU A 7 -6.29 -3.62 -0.56
C LEU A 7 -5.82 -4.44 -1.76
N GLY A 8 -5.23 -5.59 -1.52
CA GLY A 8 -4.83 -6.53 -2.58
C GLY A 8 -3.63 -7.37 -2.19
N PRO A 9 -3.19 -8.31 -3.02
CA PRO A 9 -2.04 -9.15 -2.71
C PRO A 9 -0.73 -8.36 -2.70
N CYS A 10 0.27 -8.89 -2.01
CA CYS A 10 1.60 -8.30 -1.98
C CYS A 10 2.17 -8.08 -3.39
N SER A 11 2.00 -9.08 -4.26
CA SER A 11 2.48 -9.10 -5.65
C SER A 11 1.47 -9.76 -6.55
N ILE A 12 1.49 -9.43 -7.84
CA ILE A 12 0.86 -10.28 -8.86
C ILE A 12 1.66 -11.57 -8.94
N GLU A 13 1.06 -12.69 -8.57
CA GLU A 13 1.69 -14.00 -8.67
C GLU A 13 1.39 -14.65 -10.02
N ASN A 14 0.15 -14.51 -10.47
CA ASN A 14 -0.34 -14.84 -11.80
C ASN A 14 -1.70 -14.16 -12.03
N ALA A 15 -2.18 -14.17 -13.27
CA ALA A 15 -3.41 -13.50 -13.67
C ALA A 15 -4.66 -14.04 -12.94
N ASP A 16 -4.79 -15.35 -12.83
CA ASP A 16 -5.98 -16.00 -12.25
C ASP A 16 -6.12 -15.65 -10.77
N LEU A 17 -5.03 -15.74 -10.00
CA LEU A 17 -5.01 -15.39 -8.58
C LEU A 17 -5.30 -13.90 -8.39
N PHE A 18 -4.71 -13.02 -9.20
CA PHE A 18 -4.93 -11.58 -9.12
C PHE A 18 -6.40 -11.23 -9.40
N ILE A 19 -6.96 -11.70 -10.53
CA ILE A 19 -8.35 -11.43 -10.92
C ILE A 19 -9.34 -12.07 -9.95
N GLY A 20 -9.08 -13.28 -9.49
CA GLY A 20 -9.92 -13.94 -8.48
C GLY A 20 -9.92 -13.19 -7.13
N THR A 21 -8.76 -12.69 -6.71
CA THR A 21 -8.64 -11.86 -5.49
C THR A 21 -9.35 -10.52 -5.67
N LEU A 22 -9.16 -9.86 -6.81
CA LEU A 22 -9.85 -8.62 -7.17
C LEU A 22 -11.37 -8.78 -7.12
N ALA A 23 -11.91 -9.84 -7.74
CA ALA A 23 -13.35 -10.11 -7.76
C ALA A 23 -13.93 -10.18 -6.35
N LYS A 24 -13.26 -10.90 -5.45
CA LYS A 24 -13.68 -11.06 -4.05
C LYS A 24 -13.57 -9.76 -3.25
N ILE A 25 -12.47 -9.02 -3.39
CA ILE A 25 -12.33 -7.70 -2.74
C ILE A 25 -13.40 -6.74 -3.26
N ASN A 26 -13.63 -6.69 -4.57
CA ASN A 26 -14.65 -5.83 -5.19
C ASN A 26 -16.05 -6.17 -4.66
N GLU A 27 -16.36 -7.44 -4.42
CA GLU A 27 -17.63 -7.85 -3.81
C GLU A 27 -17.80 -7.29 -2.39
N VAL A 28 -16.75 -7.35 -1.55
CA VAL A 28 -16.75 -6.79 -0.19
C VAL A 28 -16.85 -5.26 -0.21
N MET A 29 -16.23 -4.61 -1.19
CA MET A 29 -16.09 -3.16 -1.27
C MET A 29 -17.21 -2.44 -2.06
N LYS A 30 -18.22 -3.15 -2.57
CA LYS A 30 -19.33 -2.62 -3.40
C LYS A 30 -19.99 -1.33 -2.88
N SER A 31 -20.03 -1.14 -1.57
CA SER A 31 -20.64 0.04 -0.91
C SER A 31 -19.60 1.10 -0.51
N THR A 32 -18.38 1.04 -1.06
CA THR A 32 -17.27 1.90 -0.66
C THR A 32 -16.66 2.54 -1.91
N ASP A 33 -16.74 3.87 -2.00
CA ASP A 33 -16.38 4.59 -3.21
C ASP A 33 -14.88 4.84 -3.38
N ASP A 34 -14.10 4.83 -2.27
CA ASP A 34 -12.67 5.17 -2.32
C ASP A 34 -11.79 3.97 -1.95
N TRP A 35 -11.77 2.97 -2.85
CA TRP A 35 -10.89 1.83 -2.70
C TRP A 35 -10.03 1.58 -3.93
N TYR A 36 -8.87 0.99 -3.73
CA TYR A 36 -7.84 0.75 -4.73
C TYR A 36 -7.33 -0.68 -4.62
N MET A 37 -7.34 -1.40 -5.74
CA MET A 37 -6.71 -2.71 -5.84
C MET A 37 -5.20 -2.56 -5.95
N LYS A 38 -4.45 -3.01 -4.93
CA LYS A 38 -3.00 -2.93 -4.91
C LYS A 38 -2.36 -4.26 -5.24
N ALA A 39 -1.38 -4.25 -6.12
CA ALA A 39 -0.40 -5.31 -6.26
C ALA A 39 0.91 -4.76 -6.84
N SER A 40 2.05 -5.36 -6.48
CA SER A 40 3.34 -5.06 -7.11
C SER A 40 3.55 -5.95 -8.33
N PHE A 41 4.14 -5.41 -9.39
CA PHE A 41 4.56 -6.18 -10.56
C PHE A 41 5.93 -6.85 -10.36
N ASP A 42 6.71 -6.32 -9.44
CA ASP A 42 8.04 -6.81 -9.09
C ASP A 42 8.34 -6.52 -7.62
N LYS A 43 9.12 -7.38 -7.00
CA LYS A 43 9.71 -7.18 -5.68
C LYS A 43 11.21 -6.93 -5.83
N ALA A 44 11.57 -5.67 -6.15
CA ALA A 44 12.92 -5.27 -6.52
C ALA A 44 13.96 -5.34 -5.37
N ASN A 45 13.51 -5.37 -4.11
CA ASN A 45 14.37 -5.29 -2.93
C ASN A 45 14.37 -6.56 -2.07
N ARG A 46 14.36 -7.74 -2.70
CA ARG A 46 14.40 -9.02 -1.97
C ARG A 46 15.69 -9.20 -1.19
N THR A 47 15.60 -9.80 0.00
CA THR A 47 16.77 -10.19 0.81
C THR A 47 17.51 -11.39 0.22
N SER A 48 16.83 -12.21 -0.58
CA SER A 48 17.41 -13.37 -1.28
C SER A 48 17.35 -13.19 -2.79
N LEU A 49 18.41 -13.54 -3.48
CA LEU A 49 18.47 -13.57 -4.94
C LEU A 49 17.40 -14.50 -5.56
N HIS A 50 17.04 -15.56 -4.84
CA HIS A 50 16.05 -16.57 -5.28
C HIS A 50 14.63 -16.30 -4.79
N GLY A 51 14.38 -15.18 -4.12
CA GLY A 51 13.02 -14.78 -3.69
C GLY A 51 12.11 -14.53 -4.89
N GLY A 52 10.84 -14.93 -4.79
CA GLY A 52 9.85 -14.67 -5.83
C GLY A 52 9.70 -13.16 -6.08
N ARG A 53 9.71 -12.75 -7.35
CA ARG A 53 9.69 -11.34 -7.73
C ARG A 53 8.35 -10.86 -8.28
N GLY A 54 7.61 -11.69 -8.95
CA GLY A 54 6.42 -11.34 -9.70
C GLY A 54 6.65 -11.51 -11.21
N PRO A 55 5.63 -11.25 -12.05
CA PRO A 55 5.70 -11.51 -13.50
C PRO A 55 6.47 -10.43 -14.27
N GLY A 56 6.83 -9.32 -13.62
CA GLY A 56 7.45 -8.19 -14.28
C GLY A 56 6.45 -7.19 -14.87
N LEU A 57 6.97 -6.06 -15.39
CA LEU A 57 6.16 -4.91 -15.75
C LEU A 57 5.23 -5.19 -16.95
N ASP A 58 5.77 -5.73 -18.05
CA ASP A 58 4.99 -5.83 -19.30
C ASP A 58 3.85 -6.85 -19.18
N GLU A 59 4.07 -7.99 -18.54
CA GLU A 59 3.02 -8.97 -18.24
C GLU A 59 1.97 -8.40 -17.27
N SER A 60 2.39 -7.67 -16.25
CA SER A 60 1.48 -7.03 -15.30
C SER A 60 0.61 -5.96 -15.97
N ILE A 61 1.14 -5.20 -16.92
CA ILE A 61 0.35 -4.24 -17.72
C ILE A 61 -0.78 -4.95 -18.46
N SER A 62 -0.51 -6.12 -19.05
CA SER A 62 -1.55 -6.93 -19.71
C SER A 62 -2.61 -7.36 -18.69
N ILE A 63 -2.20 -7.89 -17.53
CA ILE A 63 -3.11 -8.33 -16.48
C ILE A 63 -3.99 -7.17 -15.96
N TRP A 64 -3.44 -5.97 -15.74
CA TRP A 64 -4.24 -4.81 -15.32
C TRP A 64 -5.22 -4.35 -16.40
N LYS A 65 -4.86 -4.39 -17.70
CA LYS A 65 -5.78 -4.08 -18.80
C LYS A 65 -6.95 -5.06 -18.84
N ASP A 66 -6.68 -6.35 -18.71
CA ASP A 66 -7.71 -7.39 -18.66
C ASP A 66 -8.60 -7.25 -17.43
N ALA A 67 -8.01 -6.94 -16.28
CA ALA A 67 -8.75 -6.66 -15.05
C ALA A 67 -9.64 -5.42 -15.18
N ARG A 68 -9.16 -4.34 -15.79
CA ARG A 68 -9.95 -3.12 -16.03
C ARG A 68 -11.10 -3.36 -17.01
N ALA A 69 -10.91 -4.20 -18.02
CA ALA A 69 -12.00 -4.59 -18.92
C ALA A 69 -13.13 -5.32 -18.19
N GLN A 70 -12.80 -6.18 -17.22
CA GLN A 70 -13.76 -6.93 -16.42
C GLN A 70 -14.36 -6.09 -15.27
N PHE A 71 -13.59 -5.17 -14.70
CA PHE A 71 -13.95 -4.35 -13.53
C PHE A 71 -13.69 -2.85 -13.80
N PRO A 72 -14.47 -2.19 -14.67
CA PRO A 72 -14.17 -0.84 -15.18
C PRO A 72 -14.16 0.25 -14.10
N ASN A 73 -14.84 0.03 -12.97
CA ASN A 73 -14.93 1.00 -11.88
C ASN A 73 -13.85 0.81 -10.80
N VAL A 74 -13.03 -0.23 -10.90
CA VAL A 74 -11.96 -0.48 -9.93
C VAL A 74 -10.76 0.39 -10.23
N LYS A 75 -10.23 1.04 -9.20
CA LYS A 75 -9.00 1.82 -9.27
C LYS A 75 -7.81 0.93 -8.90
N PHE A 76 -6.69 1.11 -9.59
CA PHE A 76 -5.48 0.30 -9.37
C PHE A 76 -4.35 1.16 -8.82
N ILE A 77 -3.55 0.58 -7.94
CA ILE A 77 -2.31 1.16 -7.41
C ILE A 77 -1.18 0.13 -7.48
N THR A 78 -0.01 0.55 -7.93
CA THR A 78 1.20 -0.26 -7.93
C THR A 78 2.42 0.57 -7.52
N ASP A 79 3.49 -0.09 -7.12
CA ASP A 79 4.76 0.56 -6.82
C ASP A 79 5.70 0.56 -8.03
N VAL A 80 6.59 1.57 -8.09
CA VAL A 80 7.66 1.72 -9.09
C VAL A 80 9.03 1.73 -8.41
N HIS A 81 10.06 1.29 -9.13
CA HIS A 81 11.41 1.18 -8.59
C HIS A 81 12.42 2.02 -9.37
N GLU A 82 12.13 2.32 -10.65
CA GLU A 82 12.97 3.07 -11.57
C GLU A 82 12.13 4.04 -12.41
N CYS A 83 12.73 5.17 -12.81
CA CYS A 83 12.02 6.24 -13.54
C CYS A 83 11.37 5.77 -14.84
N TRP A 84 12.03 4.90 -15.61
CA TRP A 84 11.51 4.41 -16.91
C TRP A 84 10.22 3.58 -16.80
N GLN A 85 9.89 3.08 -15.60
CA GLN A 85 8.66 2.32 -15.36
C GLN A 85 7.43 3.24 -15.28
N VAL A 86 7.63 4.48 -14.86
CA VAL A 86 6.54 5.42 -14.55
C VAL A 86 5.68 5.71 -15.78
N GLU A 87 6.31 6.13 -16.88
CA GLU A 87 5.61 6.45 -18.14
C GLU A 87 4.80 5.26 -18.68
N LYS A 88 5.35 4.04 -18.59
CA LYS A 88 4.66 2.82 -19.02
C LYS A 88 3.38 2.52 -18.25
N LEU A 89 3.27 2.99 -17.02
CA LEU A 89 2.12 2.76 -16.14
C LEU A 89 1.06 3.86 -16.26
N ALA A 90 1.38 4.99 -16.89
CA ALA A 90 0.43 6.08 -17.12
C ALA A 90 -0.77 5.59 -17.95
N GLY A 91 -1.98 5.81 -17.44
CA GLY A 91 -3.22 5.30 -18.03
C GLY A 91 -3.50 3.80 -17.80
N VAL A 92 -2.58 3.06 -17.17
CA VAL A 92 -2.76 1.65 -16.79
C VAL A 92 -3.26 1.55 -15.35
N VAL A 93 -2.62 2.27 -14.44
CA VAL A 93 -3.01 2.34 -13.02
C VAL A 93 -3.39 3.78 -12.64
N ASP A 94 -4.10 3.95 -11.53
CA ASP A 94 -4.66 5.26 -11.13
C ASP A 94 -3.77 5.97 -10.11
N VAL A 95 -2.96 5.23 -9.36
CA VAL A 95 -2.07 5.75 -8.31
C VAL A 95 -0.72 5.04 -8.39
N ILE A 96 0.36 5.79 -8.25
CA ILE A 96 1.69 5.19 -8.04
C ILE A 96 2.06 5.23 -6.56
N GLN A 97 2.63 4.13 -6.09
CA GLN A 97 3.25 4.04 -4.80
C GLN A 97 4.78 4.17 -4.94
N ILE A 98 5.37 5.07 -4.15
CA ILE A 98 6.82 5.11 -3.95
C ILE A 98 7.18 4.18 -2.78
N PRO A 99 8.02 3.15 -3.00
CA PRO A 99 8.45 2.23 -1.95
C PRO A 99 9.17 2.92 -0.79
N ALA A 100 9.10 2.33 0.41
CA ALA A 100 9.70 2.90 1.61
C ALA A 100 11.22 3.17 1.46
N PHE A 101 11.96 2.26 0.84
CA PHE A 101 13.41 2.46 0.62
C PHE A 101 13.72 3.58 -0.39
N LEU A 102 12.77 3.93 -1.25
CA LEU A 102 12.92 4.96 -2.29
C LEU A 102 12.18 6.27 -1.95
N CYS A 103 11.64 6.40 -0.74
CA CYS A 103 10.78 7.51 -0.33
C CYS A 103 11.45 8.90 -0.39
N ARG A 104 12.76 8.97 -0.55
CA ARG A 104 13.54 10.21 -0.75
C ARG A 104 14.22 10.32 -2.11
N GLN A 105 14.03 9.33 -3.00
CA GLN A 105 14.67 9.29 -4.32
C GLN A 105 14.10 10.39 -5.22
N THR A 106 14.87 11.47 -5.41
CA THR A 106 14.39 12.70 -6.05
C THR A 106 13.89 12.45 -7.45
N ASP A 107 14.70 11.82 -8.31
CA ASP A 107 14.37 11.62 -9.72
C ASP A 107 13.11 10.76 -9.88
N LEU A 108 12.96 9.71 -9.07
CA LEU A 108 11.77 8.85 -9.11
C LEU A 108 10.50 9.59 -8.67
N ILE A 109 10.59 10.41 -7.62
CA ILE A 109 9.46 11.21 -7.11
C ILE A 109 9.04 12.24 -8.14
N VAL A 110 9.99 12.98 -8.71
CA VAL A 110 9.74 14.02 -9.73
C VAL A 110 9.15 13.37 -10.99
N GLU A 111 9.73 12.27 -11.46
CA GLU A 111 9.22 11.59 -12.65
C GLU A 111 7.79 11.07 -12.42
N THR A 112 7.51 10.52 -11.23
CA THR A 112 6.15 10.08 -10.89
C THR A 112 5.17 11.25 -10.88
N ALA A 113 5.54 12.40 -10.32
CA ALA A 113 4.68 13.58 -10.25
C ALA A 113 4.38 14.23 -11.61
N LYS A 114 5.22 14.01 -12.63
CA LYS A 114 4.95 14.46 -14.00
C LYS A 114 3.84 13.66 -14.68
N HIS A 115 3.64 12.41 -14.30
CA HIS A 115 2.76 11.47 -14.99
C HIS A 115 1.49 11.09 -14.21
N PHE A 116 1.44 11.36 -12.89
CA PHE A 116 0.35 10.95 -12.01
C PHE A 116 -0.15 12.07 -11.13
N ASP A 117 -1.48 12.15 -10.98
CA ASP A 117 -2.15 13.11 -10.12
C ASP A 117 -2.37 12.58 -8.69
N LYS A 118 -1.98 11.34 -8.42
CA LYS A 118 -2.07 10.72 -7.08
C LYS A 118 -0.84 9.87 -6.80
N ILE A 119 -0.15 10.17 -5.71
CA ILE A 119 1.08 9.47 -5.31
C ILE A 119 0.99 9.08 -3.84
N ASN A 120 1.15 7.78 -3.57
CA ASN A 120 1.23 7.24 -2.22
C ASN A 120 2.69 6.97 -1.85
N VAL A 121 3.26 7.77 -0.97
CA VAL A 121 4.65 7.62 -0.53
C VAL A 121 4.70 6.76 0.73
N LYS A 122 5.29 5.57 0.66
CA LYS A 122 5.58 4.75 1.83
C LYS A 122 6.68 5.41 2.67
N LYS A 123 6.40 5.67 3.94
CA LYS A 123 7.40 6.24 4.84
C LYS A 123 8.54 5.23 5.09
N GLY A 124 9.78 5.64 4.87
CA GLY A 124 10.95 4.84 5.26
C GLY A 124 10.96 4.59 6.76
N GLN A 125 11.25 3.36 7.17
CA GLN A 125 11.23 2.97 8.59
C GLN A 125 12.32 3.63 9.45
N TRP A 126 13.36 4.21 8.82
CA TRP A 126 14.40 5.01 9.49
C TRP A 126 14.02 6.48 9.67
N LEU A 127 12.87 6.90 9.13
CA LEU A 127 12.38 8.27 9.19
C LEU A 127 11.34 8.41 10.30
N GLY A 128 11.41 9.52 11.02
CA GLY A 128 10.25 10.01 11.77
C GLY A 128 9.13 10.43 10.80
N PRO A 129 7.87 10.42 11.25
CA PRO A 129 6.73 10.74 10.38
C PRO A 129 6.87 12.08 9.65
N ASN A 130 7.34 13.13 10.32
CA ASN A 130 7.50 14.47 9.74
C ASN A 130 8.67 14.60 8.75
N ASN A 131 9.60 13.65 8.72
CA ASN A 131 10.78 13.76 7.87
C ASN A 131 10.49 13.51 6.38
N LEU A 132 9.27 13.13 6.02
CA LEU A 132 8.87 12.89 4.64
C LEU A 132 8.32 14.14 3.93
N ILE A 133 8.08 15.25 4.65
CA ILE A 133 7.52 16.49 4.10
C ILE A 133 8.30 16.96 2.85
N LYS A 134 9.63 16.87 2.88
CA LYS A 134 10.47 17.25 1.72
C LYS A 134 10.26 16.39 0.47
N SER A 135 9.73 15.21 0.61
CA SER A 135 9.33 14.40 -0.56
C SER A 135 8.01 14.88 -1.14
N VAL A 136 7.09 15.35 -0.28
CA VAL A 136 5.84 15.99 -0.72
C VAL A 136 6.12 17.35 -1.38
N ASP A 137 7.03 18.15 -0.85
CA ASP A 137 7.44 19.42 -1.48
C ASP A 137 7.85 19.17 -2.95
N LYS A 138 8.67 18.15 -3.21
CA LYS A 138 9.08 17.78 -4.59
C LYS A 138 7.89 17.43 -5.49
N ILE A 139 6.90 16.71 -4.95
CA ILE A 139 5.68 16.36 -5.69
C ILE A 139 4.91 17.64 -6.03
N LYS A 140 4.65 18.49 -5.04
CA LYS A 140 3.86 19.72 -5.21
C LYS A 140 4.57 20.77 -6.07
N GLU A 141 5.88 20.87 -6.00
CA GLU A 141 6.67 21.74 -6.87
C GLU A 141 6.66 21.26 -8.34
N THR A 142 6.56 19.94 -8.56
CA THR A 142 6.50 19.36 -9.92
C THR A 142 5.07 19.38 -10.48
N ASN A 143 4.08 19.02 -9.67
CA ASN A 143 2.66 19.00 -10.01
C ASN A 143 1.84 19.53 -8.82
N PRO A 144 1.50 20.83 -8.80
CA PRO A 144 0.78 21.45 -7.68
C PRO A 144 -0.60 20.81 -7.40
N ASN A 145 -1.22 20.19 -8.39
CA ASN A 145 -2.54 19.55 -8.28
C ASN A 145 -2.46 18.07 -7.83
N CYS A 146 -1.27 17.48 -7.77
CA CYS A 146 -1.10 16.08 -7.38
C CYS A 146 -1.48 15.87 -5.91
N GLU A 147 -2.35 14.91 -5.63
CA GLU A 147 -2.62 14.44 -4.27
C GLU A 147 -1.41 13.62 -3.76
N ALA A 148 -0.75 14.12 -2.72
CA ALA A 148 0.38 13.45 -2.08
C ALA A 148 -0.06 12.77 -0.78
N TRP A 149 -0.10 11.44 -0.77
CA TRP A 149 -0.44 10.64 0.39
C TRP A 149 0.81 10.14 1.10
N ILE A 150 0.78 10.10 2.42
CA ILE A 150 1.76 9.35 3.21
C ILE A 150 1.17 8.03 3.65
N CYS A 151 1.94 6.94 3.50
CA CYS A 151 1.58 5.64 4.04
C CYS A 151 2.55 5.30 5.18
N ASP A 152 2.10 5.47 6.42
CA ASP A 152 2.91 5.24 7.60
C ASP A 152 2.98 3.75 7.92
N ARG A 153 4.18 3.22 7.95
CA ARG A 153 4.51 1.84 8.28
C ARG A 153 5.35 1.68 9.55
N GLY A 154 5.33 2.70 10.41
CA GLY A 154 6.13 2.74 11.61
C GLY A 154 7.59 3.12 11.38
N THR A 155 8.29 3.34 12.47
CA THR A 155 9.71 3.70 12.55
C THR A 155 10.46 2.62 13.32
N ASN A 156 11.70 2.34 12.93
CA ASN A 156 12.55 1.36 13.61
C ASN A 156 12.68 1.68 15.11
N PHE A 157 12.46 0.66 15.93
CA PHE A 157 12.67 0.69 17.36
C PHE A 157 13.61 -0.46 17.74
N GLY A 158 14.83 -0.13 18.11
CA GLY A 158 15.89 -1.13 18.25
C GLY A 158 16.22 -1.82 16.93
N TYR A 159 16.55 -3.11 16.96
CA TYR A 159 17.01 -3.85 15.79
C TYR A 159 15.92 -4.56 15.00
N HIS A 160 14.77 -4.83 15.59
CA HIS A 160 13.79 -5.75 15.01
C HIS A 160 12.37 -5.22 14.99
N ASP A 161 12.02 -4.32 15.87
CA ASP A 161 10.64 -3.87 16.04
C ASP A 161 10.38 -2.55 15.27
N LEU A 162 9.11 -2.34 14.94
CA LEU A 162 8.61 -1.10 14.37
C LEU A 162 7.63 -0.48 15.37
N PHE A 163 7.66 0.84 15.47
CA PHE A 163 6.75 1.62 16.32
C PHE A 163 5.94 2.56 15.45
N VAL A 164 4.61 2.48 15.55
CA VAL A 164 3.68 3.44 14.94
C VAL A 164 3.25 4.45 16.00
N ASN A 165 3.54 5.72 15.77
CA ASN A 165 3.07 6.79 16.62
C ASN A 165 1.67 7.25 16.19
N PHE A 166 0.65 6.63 16.74
CA PHE A 166 -0.75 6.98 16.44
C PHE A 166 -1.13 8.40 16.86
N GLY A 167 -0.44 9.00 17.82
CA GLY A 167 -0.74 10.34 18.33
C GLY A 167 -0.32 11.50 17.42
N ILE A 168 0.40 11.22 16.32
CA ILE A 168 0.91 12.26 15.41
C ILE A 168 0.05 12.47 14.16
N VAL A 169 -1.03 11.71 13.99
CA VAL A 169 -1.80 11.69 12.74
C VAL A 169 -2.38 13.05 12.38
N ASP A 170 -2.91 13.77 13.35
CA ASP A 170 -3.51 15.09 13.12
C ASP A 170 -2.45 16.11 12.68
N GLU A 171 -1.23 16.07 13.24
CA GLU A 171 -0.10 16.88 12.79
C GLU A 171 0.31 16.53 11.34
N LEU A 172 0.33 15.25 10.99
CA LEU A 172 0.66 14.82 9.63
C LEU A 172 -0.35 15.33 8.60
N LYS A 173 -1.64 15.44 8.95
CA LYS A 173 -2.68 15.97 8.07
C LYS A 173 -2.51 17.45 7.70
N GLU A 174 -1.70 18.19 8.43
CA GLU A 174 -1.35 19.56 8.07
C GLU A 174 -0.42 19.63 6.84
N HIS A 175 0.25 18.52 6.51
CA HIS A 175 1.29 18.46 5.48
C HIS A 175 0.96 17.54 4.31
N TYR A 176 0.01 16.61 4.48
CA TYR A 176 -0.31 15.59 3.49
C TYR A 176 -1.80 15.60 3.15
N ASP A 177 -2.13 15.36 1.89
CA ASP A 177 -3.54 15.30 1.45
C ASP A 177 -4.27 14.10 2.07
N LYS A 178 -3.55 13.00 2.34
CA LYS A 178 -4.07 11.85 3.10
C LYS A 178 -2.97 11.18 3.92
N VAL A 179 -3.34 10.71 5.10
CA VAL A 179 -2.50 9.89 5.99
C VAL A 179 -3.08 8.48 6.06
N ILE A 180 -2.37 7.51 5.52
CA ILE A 180 -2.77 6.10 5.40
C ILE A 180 -1.99 5.26 6.42
N LEU A 181 -2.66 4.40 7.18
CA LEU A 181 -2.01 3.43 8.04
C LEU A 181 -1.69 2.15 7.25
N ASP A 182 -0.42 1.77 7.21
CA ASP A 182 0.01 0.48 6.69
C ASP A 182 -0.12 -0.62 7.75
N CYS A 183 -1.18 -1.40 7.65
CA CYS A 183 -1.48 -2.44 8.63
C CYS A 183 -0.62 -3.71 8.44
N THR A 184 -0.03 -3.89 7.25
CA THR A 184 0.78 -5.06 6.91
C THR A 184 2.23 -4.90 7.33
N HIS A 185 2.86 -3.79 6.90
CA HIS A 185 4.30 -3.63 7.07
C HIS A 185 4.68 -3.02 8.43
N SER A 186 3.74 -2.40 9.13
CA SER A 186 3.98 -1.88 10.49
C SER A 186 4.24 -2.96 11.53
N ILE A 187 3.83 -4.20 11.24
CA ILE A 187 3.97 -5.31 12.18
C ILE A 187 5.09 -6.29 11.77
N GLN A 188 5.84 -5.97 10.72
CA GLN A 188 6.99 -6.77 10.32
C GLN A 188 8.09 -6.72 11.37
N ARG A 189 8.74 -7.87 11.59
CA ARG A 189 9.95 -7.99 12.41
C ARG A 189 11.05 -8.59 11.56
N SER A 190 12.10 -7.82 11.30
CA SER A 190 13.25 -8.32 10.54
C SER A 190 14.14 -9.15 11.44
N ARG A 191 14.30 -10.43 11.13
CA ARG A 191 15.24 -11.32 11.82
C ARG A 191 16.19 -11.91 10.80
N ALA A 192 17.46 -11.54 10.89
CA ALA A 192 18.49 -11.86 9.89
C ALA A 192 18.58 -13.36 9.53
N VAL A 193 18.29 -14.25 10.47
CA VAL A 193 18.39 -15.70 10.28
C VAL A 193 17.09 -16.32 9.73
N TYR A 194 15.93 -15.71 10.02
CA TYR A 194 14.62 -16.31 9.74
C TYR A 194 13.79 -15.52 8.72
N GLY A 195 14.38 -14.49 8.10
CA GLY A 195 13.66 -13.59 7.21
C GLY A 195 12.70 -12.65 7.94
N THR A 196 11.74 -12.11 7.21
CA THR A 196 10.71 -11.22 7.77
C THR A 196 9.62 -12.07 8.41
N GLN A 197 9.32 -11.82 9.68
CA GLN A 197 8.20 -12.40 10.41
C GLN A 197 7.14 -11.33 10.66
N GLY A 198 5.91 -11.76 10.93
CA GLY A 198 4.79 -10.87 11.25
C GLY A 198 3.79 -11.51 12.21
N ASP A 199 2.76 -10.75 12.53
CA ASP A 199 1.63 -11.20 13.33
C ASP A 199 0.33 -10.74 12.67
N ARG A 200 -0.33 -11.64 11.93
CA ARG A 200 -1.59 -11.34 11.23
C ARG A 200 -2.68 -10.83 12.19
N LYS A 201 -2.74 -11.35 13.41
CA LYS A 201 -3.72 -10.87 14.41
C LYS A 201 -3.44 -9.42 14.81
N LEU A 202 -2.17 -9.01 14.85
CA LEU A 202 -1.80 -7.63 15.08
C LEU A 202 -2.13 -6.75 13.86
N ALA A 203 -1.93 -7.25 12.63
CA ALA A 203 -2.36 -6.57 11.41
C ALA A 203 -3.88 -6.30 11.42
N GLU A 204 -4.71 -7.29 11.80
CA GLU A 204 -6.16 -7.09 11.98
C GLU A 204 -6.48 -6.00 13.02
N ARG A 205 -5.75 -5.95 14.13
CA ARG A 205 -5.95 -4.90 15.15
C ARG A 205 -5.60 -3.53 14.59
N TYR A 206 -4.49 -3.38 13.87
CA TYR A 206 -4.10 -2.11 13.24
C TYR A 206 -5.13 -1.66 12.21
N PHE A 207 -5.64 -2.60 11.40
CA PHE A 207 -6.71 -2.33 10.43
C PHE A 207 -7.97 -1.72 11.08
N LEU A 208 -8.34 -2.21 12.27
CA LEU A 208 -9.47 -1.71 13.05
C LEU A 208 -9.15 -0.42 13.82
N THR A 209 -7.88 -0.16 14.10
CA THR A 209 -7.43 0.98 14.91
C THR A 209 -7.37 2.29 14.12
N ALA A 210 -7.22 2.24 12.81
CA ALA A 210 -7.01 3.41 11.96
C ALA A 210 -8.07 4.51 12.17
N ASP A 211 -9.35 4.13 12.27
CA ASP A 211 -10.43 5.11 12.49
C ASP A 211 -10.37 5.78 13.86
N LEU A 212 -9.93 5.06 14.91
CA LEU A 212 -9.82 5.60 16.26
C LEU A 212 -8.78 6.72 16.36
N PHE A 213 -7.75 6.66 15.51
CA PHE A 213 -6.66 7.63 15.46
C PHE A 213 -6.72 8.55 14.24
N ASN A 214 -7.90 8.69 13.64
CA ASN A 214 -8.17 9.67 12.59
C ASN A 214 -7.34 9.53 11.30
N TYR A 215 -6.83 8.33 10.97
CA TYR A 215 -6.24 8.08 9.65
C TYR A 215 -7.30 8.25 8.55
N ASP A 216 -6.88 8.77 7.39
CA ASP A 216 -7.76 8.92 6.21
C ASP A 216 -8.01 7.59 5.50
N GLY A 217 -7.17 6.60 5.76
CA GLY A 217 -7.32 5.28 5.16
C GLY A 217 -6.43 4.21 5.74
N VAL A 218 -6.57 3.02 5.17
CA VAL A 218 -5.76 1.84 5.48
C VAL A 218 -5.12 1.26 4.24
N PHE A 219 -3.90 0.79 4.39
CA PHE A 219 -3.24 -0.11 3.46
C PHE A 219 -3.15 -1.48 4.12
N ALA A 220 -3.65 -2.51 3.45
CA ALA A 220 -3.51 -3.88 3.93
C ALA A 220 -3.33 -4.84 2.76
N GLU A 221 -2.30 -5.66 2.83
CA GLU A 221 -2.14 -6.78 1.91
C GLU A 221 -3.11 -7.89 2.29
N VAL A 222 -3.77 -8.46 1.26
CA VAL A 222 -4.83 -9.45 1.39
C VAL A 222 -4.58 -10.57 0.41
N HIS A 223 -4.59 -11.81 0.87
CA HIS A 223 -4.32 -12.97 0.03
C HIS A 223 -5.34 -14.10 0.32
N PRO A 224 -5.78 -14.86 -0.70
CA PRO A 224 -6.72 -15.99 -0.50
C PRO A 224 -6.11 -17.12 0.34
N ASP A 225 -4.81 -17.33 0.24
CA ASP A 225 -4.03 -18.27 1.05
C ASP A 225 -2.70 -17.63 1.50
N PRO A 226 -2.71 -16.80 2.54
CA PRO A 226 -1.53 -16.05 2.95
C PRO A 226 -0.29 -16.90 3.26
N LYS A 227 -0.47 -18.12 3.71
CA LYS A 227 0.64 -19.01 4.07
C LYS A 227 1.51 -19.40 2.86
N ASN A 228 0.89 -19.48 1.69
CA ASN A 228 1.52 -19.88 0.45
C ASN A 228 1.85 -18.69 -0.46
N SER A 229 1.66 -17.45 -0.01
CA SER A 229 2.03 -16.27 -0.78
C SER A 229 3.54 -16.16 -0.97
N VAL A 230 3.96 -15.61 -2.09
CA VAL A 230 5.39 -15.43 -2.44
C VAL A 230 6.11 -14.44 -1.53
N SER A 231 5.38 -13.60 -0.77
CA SER A 231 5.92 -12.60 0.14
C SER A 231 4.98 -12.30 1.30
N ASP A 232 5.55 -11.83 2.42
CA ASP A 232 4.82 -11.31 3.58
C ASP A 232 3.72 -12.22 4.14
N ALA A 233 3.93 -13.54 4.03
CA ALA A 233 2.98 -14.59 4.40
C ALA A 233 2.37 -14.43 5.81
N ASP A 234 3.18 -13.99 6.78
CA ASP A 234 2.75 -13.83 8.18
C ASP A 234 2.02 -12.50 8.44
N CYS A 235 2.10 -11.54 7.51
CA CYS A 235 1.56 -10.20 7.67
C CYS A 235 0.28 -9.96 6.88
N GLN A 236 0.08 -10.66 5.75
CA GLN A 236 -1.09 -10.49 4.91
C GLN A 236 -2.38 -10.95 5.61
N LEU A 237 -3.46 -10.18 5.43
CA LEU A 237 -4.79 -10.57 5.89
C LEU A 237 -5.33 -11.73 5.05
N ASN A 238 -6.15 -12.58 5.68
CA ASN A 238 -6.86 -13.61 4.93
C ASN A 238 -8.07 -12.97 4.21
N LEU A 239 -8.20 -13.22 2.91
CA LEU A 239 -9.30 -12.75 2.09
C LEU A 239 -10.68 -13.18 2.64
N LEU A 240 -10.76 -14.35 3.26
CA LEU A 240 -12.01 -14.84 3.89
C LEU A 240 -12.46 -14.00 5.09
N ASP A 241 -11.52 -13.31 5.76
CA ASP A 241 -11.82 -12.46 6.92
C ASP A 241 -12.13 -11.01 6.52
N LEU A 242 -11.91 -10.62 5.26
CA LEU A 242 -11.94 -9.22 4.83
C LEU A 242 -13.31 -8.57 5.06
N ASP A 243 -14.41 -9.26 4.70
CA ASP A 243 -15.77 -8.72 4.89
C ASP A 243 -16.06 -8.41 6.37
N ARG A 244 -15.72 -9.33 7.26
CA ARG A 244 -15.83 -9.15 8.71
C ARG A 244 -15.04 -7.93 9.19
N LEU A 245 -13.80 -7.78 8.72
CA LEU A 245 -12.91 -6.69 9.12
C LEU A 245 -13.39 -5.33 8.60
N VAL A 246 -13.81 -5.25 7.34
CA VAL A 246 -14.34 -4.01 6.73
C VAL A 246 -15.62 -3.56 7.43
N ASN A 247 -16.56 -4.47 7.69
CA ASN A 247 -17.80 -4.16 8.38
C ASN A 247 -17.55 -3.68 9.82
N LYS A 248 -16.61 -4.32 10.53
CA LYS A 248 -16.23 -3.91 11.88
C LYS A 248 -15.54 -2.53 11.88
N ALA A 249 -14.63 -2.27 10.95
CA ALA A 249 -13.98 -0.98 10.81
C ALA A 249 -15.01 0.13 10.51
N LYS A 250 -15.96 -0.09 9.58
CA LYS A 250 -17.06 0.85 9.30
C LYS A 250 -17.93 1.14 10.53
N THR A 251 -18.11 0.16 11.41
CA THR A 251 -18.86 0.34 12.66
C THR A 251 -18.09 1.22 13.65
N ILE A 252 -16.78 0.96 13.80
CA ILE A 252 -15.91 1.77 14.65
C ILE A 252 -15.86 3.22 14.18
N GLY A 253 -15.74 3.45 12.88
CA GLY A 253 -15.73 4.80 12.29
C GLY A 253 -17.00 5.63 12.53
N LYS A 254 -18.12 5.00 12.89
CA LYS A 254 -19.39 5.69 13.23
C LYS A 254 -19.48 6.12 14.70
N ILE A 255 -18.53 5.72 15.54
CA ILE A 255 -18.52 6.04 16.97
C ILE A 255 -17.82 7.40 17.23
N LYS A 256 -17.27 8.04 16.22
CA LYS A 256 -16.65 9.37 16.28
C LYS A 256 -17.68 10.48 16.42
#